data_2e90cce771c65e74b6dd997bbee4365e
#
_entry.id   2e90cce771c65e74b6dd997bbee4365e
#
_cell.length_a   1.000
_cell.length_b   1.000
_cell.length_c   1.000
_cell.angle_alpha   90.00
_cell.angle_beta   90.00
_cell.angle_gamma   90.00
#
_symmetry.space_group_name_H-M   'P 1'
#
loop_
_entity.id
_entity.type
_entity.pdbx_description
1 polymer ?
#
loop_
_entity_poly.entity_id
_entity_poly.type
_entity_poly.pdbx_seq_one_letter_code
_entity_poly.pdbx_strand_id
1 'polypeptide(L)'
;MPAIFFGHGNPMNAISTNGYTEAWAEIGRTIPRPKAILCVSAHWYVPGVAVTAMERPKTIHDFGGFPRELFEVLYPAPGSPELAERVNELLGGDVILDMNHWGLDHGTWSVLVHVFPDADIPVVQLSINEIEPAEFHYDLAKRLAPLRDEGILVIGSGNIVHNLHTYAWGKHGAEPFDWAMRFDAKARELILNDDHGPLIEYESLGRDALLSAPTPDHYLPLLYVLALKRQYEEVTFPVEGFDGGSISMLSVRVG
;
A
#
# COMPACT_ATOMS: atom_id res chain seq x y z
N MET A 1 7.08 8.90 -13.02
CA MET A 1 6.74 7.53 -12.57
C MET A 1 5.25 7.45 -12.27
N PRO A 2 4.57 6.31 -12.48
CA PRO A 2 3.22 6.10 -11.94
C PRO A 2 3.25 6.15 -10.41
N ALA A 3 2.06 6.18 -9.79
CA ALA A 3 1.88 5.82 -8.39
C ALA A 3 0.90 4.64 -8.33
N ILE A 4 1.12 3.68 -7.41
CA ILE A 4 0.37 2.42 -7.43
C ILE A 4 -0.05 2.04 -6.01
N PHE A 5 -1.33 1.78 -5.82
CA PHE A 5 -1.84 1.11 -4.63
C PHE A 5 -1.97 -0.39 -4.90
N PHE A 6 -1.47 -1.18 -3.97
CA PHE A 6 -1.58 -2.64 -3.99
C PHE A 6 -2.49 -3.12 -2.88
N GLY A 7 -3.55 -3.83 -3.23
CA GLY A 7 -4.29 -4.65 -2.29
C GLY A 7 -3.46 -5.87 -1.94
N HIS A 8 -2.64 -5.80 -0.86
CA HIS A 8 -1.66 -6.85 -0.57
C HIS A 8 -2.28 -8.15 -0.06
N GLY A 9 -3.44 -8.07 0.61
CA GLY A 9 -4.17 -9.23 1.08
C GLY A 9 -3.42 -10.07 2.12
N ASN A 10 -3.49 -11.38 1.97
CA ASN A 10 -2.86 -12.31 2.90
C ASN A 10 -1.34 -12.39 2.69
N PRO A 11 -0.51 -12.38 3.75
CA PRO A 11 0.95 -12.53 3.66
C PRO A 11 1.40 -13.77 2.88
N MET A 12 0.58 -14.83 2.84
CA MET A 12 0.85 -16.05 2.06
C MET A 12 0.99 -15.79 0.55
N ASN A 13 0.49 -14.65 0.06
CA ASN A 13 0.73 -14.25 -1.33
C ASN A 13 2.22 -14.16 -1.67
N ALA A 14 3.07 -13.84 -0.70
CA ALA A 14 4.52 -13.78 -0.92
C ALA A 14 5.15 -15.08 -1.44
N ILE A 15 4.60 -16.23 -1.07
CA ILE A 15 5.09 -17.57 -1.44
C ILE A 15 4.09 -18.34 -2.31
N SER A 16 3.01 -17.70 -2.74
CA SER A 16 1.97 -18.30 -3.56
C SER A 16 2.08 -17.84 -5.01
N THR A 17 1.72 -18.73 -5.94
CA THR A 17 1.48 -18.37 -7.35
C THR A 17 -0.02 -18.40 -7.59
N ASN A 18 -0.59 -17.24 -7.89
CA ASN A 18 -2.02 -17.07 -8.17
C ASN A 18 -2.22 -15.86 -9.10
N GLY A 19 -3.46 -15.63 -9.54
CA GLY A 19 -3.75 -14.53 -10.46
C GLY A 19 -3.36 -13.15 -9.94
N TYR A 20 -3.38 -12.92 -8.61
CA TYR A 20 -2.96 -11.65 -8.02
C TYR A 20 -1.45 -11.46 -8.11
N THR A 21 -0.67 -12.47 -7.70
CA THR A 21 0.79 -12.41 -7.70
C THR A 21 1.35 -12.37 -9.13
N GLU A 22 0.73 -13.04 -10.08
CA GLU A 22 1.07 -12.97 -11.51
C GLU A 22 0.80 -11.57 -12.08
N ALA A 23 -0.31 -10.93 -11.71
CA ALA A 23 -0.62 -9.57 -12.12
C ALA A 23 0.35 -8.55 -11.49
N TRP A 24 0.78 -8.73 -10.23
CA TRP A 24 1.82 -7.90 -9.62
C TRP A 24 3.15 -8.03 -10.37
N ALA A 25 3.54 -9.25 -10.73
CA ALA A 25 4.74 -9.47 -11.55
C ALA A 25 4.65 -8.79 -12.92
N GLU A 26 3.46 -8.79 -13.56
CA GLU A 26 3.24 -8.07 -14.82
C GLU A 26 3.33 -6.56 -14.65
N ILE A 27 2.84 -5.99 -13.56
CA ILE A 27 3.02 -4.57 -13.24
C ILE A 27 4.52 -4.24 -13.24
N GLY A 28 5.34 -5.03 -12.52
CA GLY A 28 6.79 -4.81 -12.45
C GLY A 28 7.50 -4.85 -13.80
N ARG A 29 7.01 -5.70 -14.71
CA ARG A 29 7.57 -5.81 -16.09
C ARG A 29 7.18 -4.64 -17.00
N THR A 30 6.03 -4.04 -16.76
CA THR A 30 5.41 -3.06 -17.68
C THR A 30 5.66 -1.60 -17.30
N ILE A 31 5.94 -1.32 -16.02
CA ILE A 31 6.28 0.04 -15.61
C ILE A 31 7.75 0.36 -15.87
N PRO A 32 8.12 1.63 -16.08
CA PRO A 32 9.52 2.03 -16.14
C PRO A 32 10.25 1.62 -14.85
N ARG A 33 11.50 1.16 -14.97
CA ARG A 33 12.29 0.80 -13.80
C ARG A 33 12.53 2.04 -12.93
N PRO A 34 12.12 2.06 -11.66
CA PRO A 34 12.31 3.19 -10.78
C PRO A 34 13.77 3.27 -10.28
N LYS A 35 14.20 4.47 -9.92
CA LYS A 35 15.48 4.69 -9.24
C LYS A 35 15.45 4.22 -7.78
N ALA A 36 14.30 4.39 -7.13
CA ALA A 36 13.99 3.92 -5.78
C ALA A 36 12.46 3.84 -5.61
N ILE A 37 12.04 3.24 -4.51
CA ILE A 37 10.63 3.04 -4.15
C ILE A 37 10.38 3.71 -2.81
N LEU A 38 9.33 4.52 -2.72
CA LEU A 38 8.73 4.96 -1.45
C LEU A 38 7.45 4.15 -1.23
N CYS A 39 7.41 3.36 -0.15
CA CYS A 39 6.24 2.57 0.22
C CYS A 39 5.54 3.14 1.45
N VAL A 40 4.23 3.34 1.35
CA VAL A 40 3.35 3.63 2.50
C VAL A 40 2.60 2.35 2.81
N SER A 41 2.96 1.68 3.90
CA SER A 41 2.36 0.41 4.29
C SER A 41 1.39 0.57 5.45
N ALA A 42 0.25 -0.12 5.37
CA ALA A 42 -0.75 -0.23 6.43
C ALA A 42 -0.18 -0.70 7.78
N HIS A 43 0.94 -1.42 7.75
CA HIS A 43 1.52 -2.08 8.92
C HIS A 43 2.42 -1.18 9.76
N TRP A 44 2.91 -0.07 9.21
CA TRP A 44 3.63 0.92 9.99
C TRP A 44 2.72 2.08 10.41
N TYR A 45 1.79 1.76 11.30
CA TYR A 45 0.75 2.64 11.81
C TYR A 45 1.09 3.03 13.25
N VAL A 46 1.62 4.24 13.44
CA VAL A 46 2.25 4.70 14.69
C VAL A 46 1.99 6.20 14.91
N PRO A 47 2.12 6.71 16.15
CA PRO A 47 2.06 8.15 16.39
C PRO A 47 3.19 8.89 15.66
N GLY A 48 2.85 9.94 14.92
CA GLY A 48 3.80 10.75 14.15
C GLY A 48 4.13 10.17 12.76
N VAL A 49 4.92 10.94 12.01
CA VAL A 49 5.38 10.56 10.67
C VAL A 49 6.86 10.19 10.76
N ALA A 50 7.19 8.97 10.34
CA ALA A 50 8.55 8.45 10.30
C ALA A 50 8.87 7.86 8.92
N VAL A 51 10.14 7.86 8.56
CA VAL A 51 10.64 7.29 7.31
C VAL A 51 11.89 6.45 7.59
N THR A 52 11.98 5.25 7.01
CA THR A 52 13.18 4.42 7.15
C THR A 52 14.36 5.08 6.44
N ALA A 53 15.46 5.30 7.18
CA ALA A 53 16.64 6.04 6.70
C ALA A 53 17.94 5.23 6.77
N MET A 54 17.86 3.91 6.98
CA MET A 54 19.00 3.01 7.00
C MET A 54 19.39 2.56 5.58
N GLU A 55 20.69 2.27 5.36
CA GLU A 55 21.18 1.71 4.10
C GLU A 55 20.72 0.27 3.85
N ARG A 56 20.42 -0.48 4.91
CA ARG A 56 20.05 -1.90 4.86
C ARG A 56 18.86 -2.18 5.76
N PRO A 57 17.64 -1.89 5.29
CA PRO A 57 16.45 -2.21 6.05
C PRO A 57 16.29 -3.72 6.21
N LYS A 58 15.94 -4.16 7.42
CA LYS A 58 15.65 -5.57 7.67
C LYS A 58 14.28 -5.94 7.09
N THR A 59 14.12 -7.20 6.67
CA THR A 59 12.80 -7.78 6.40
C THR A 59 12.09 -8.04 7.73
N ILE A 60 10.90 -7.47 7.93
CA ILE A 60 10.10 -7.62 9.16
C ILE A 60 8.98 -8.62 8.89
N HIS A 61 8.85 -9.61 9.79
CA HIS A 61 7.75 -10.58 9.81
C HIS A 61 6.77 -10.17 10.93
N ASP A 62 5.94 -9.18 10.65
CA ASP A 62 4.99 -8.54 11.56
C ASP A 62 3.65 -9.29 11.64
N PHE A 63 3.67 -10.60 11.52
CA PHE A 63 2.53 -11.51 11.57
C PHE A 63 2.84 -12.73 12.41
N GLY A 64 1.80 -13.54 12.72
CA GLY A 64 1.93 -14.81 13.45
C GLY A 64 0.97 -15.86 12.93
N GLY A 65 1.21 -17.13 13.28
CA GLY A 65 0.30 -18.23 12.95
C GLY A 65 0.38 -18.77 11.52
N PHE A 66 1.41 -18.37 10.77
CA PHE A 66 1.65 -18.83 9.40
C PHE A 66 2.70 -19.96 9.33
N PRO A 67 2.78 -20.70 8.19
CA PRO A 67 3.81 -21.70 7.96
C PRO A 67 5.22 -21.13 8.04
N ARG A 68 6.17 -21.99 8.43
CA ARG A 68 7.58 -21.63 8.64
C ARG A 68 8.21 -21.01 7.38
N GLU A 69 7.85 -21.52 6.22
CA GLU A 69 8.37 -21.08 4.92
C GLU A 69 8.15 -19.57 4.69
N LEU A 70 7.05 -19.01 5.21
CA LEU A 70 6.78 -17.58 5.12
C LEU A 70 7.74 -16.74 5.97
N PHE A 71 8.16 -17.24 7.14
CA PHE A 71 9.14 -16.59 8.01
C PHE A 71 10.57 -16.68 7.47
N GLU A 72 10.82 -17.55 6.49
CA GLU A 72 12.12 -17.70 5.83
C GLU A 72 12.27 -16.78 4.61
N VAL A 73 11.20 -16.10 4.19
CA VAL A 73 11.28 -15.12 3.10
C VAL A 73 12.11 -13.91 3.52
N LEU A 74 13.08 -13.55 2.69
CA LEU A 74 13.89 -12.36 2.83
C LEU A 74 13.75 -11.51 1.57
N TYR A 75 13.62 -10.21 1.76
CA TYR A 75 13.64 -9.22 0.68
C TYR A 75 14.74 -8.20 0.98
N PRO A 76 16.00 -8.51 0.61
CA PRO A 76 17.19 -7.76 1.02
C PRO A 76 17.45 -6.52 0.14
N ALA A 77 16.38 -5.78 -0.22
CA ALA A 77 16.53 -4.55 -0.97
C ALA A 77 17.36 -3.54 -0.17
N PRO A 78 18.23 -2.77 -0.83
CA PRO A 78 18.91 -1.66 -0.16
C PRO A 78 17.89 -0.60 0.28
N GLY A 79 18.25 0.18 1.29
CA GLY A 79 17.57 1.42 1.62
C GLY A 79 18.15 2.61 0.86
N SER A 80 17.64 3.81 1.11
CA SER A 80 18.15 5.05 0.55
C SER A 80 18.03 6.18 1.57
N PRO A 81 19.08 6.45 2.35
CA PRO A 81 19.13 7.62 3.24
C PRO A 81 18.85 8.92 2.49
N GLU A 82 19.33 9.06 1.25
CA GLU A 82 19.10 10.25 0.42
C GLU A 82 17.62 10.44 0.10
N LEU A 83 16.91 9.35 -0.23
CA LEU A 83 15.46 9.43 -0.44
C LEU A 83 14.72 9.75 0.86
N ALA A 84 15.16 9.19 1.99
CA ALA A 84 14.56 9.49 3.29
C ALA A 84 14.71 10.98 3.64
N GLU A 85 15.89 11.56 3.44
CA GLU A 85 16.12 13.00 3.63
C GLU A 85 15.26 13.82 2.64
N ARG A 86 15.14 13.39 1.39
CA ARG A 86 14.30 14.05 0.40
C ARG A 86 12.82 14.05 0.79
N VAL A 87 12.33 12.94 1.32
CA VAL A 87 10.97 12.83 1.88
C VAL A 87 10.80 13.79 3.06
N ASN A 88 11.76 13.83 3.97
CA ASN A 88 11.76 14.76 5.11
C ASN A 88 11.70 16.22 4.65
N GLU A 89 12.50 16.63 3.67
CA GLU A 89 12.47 17.98 3.09
C GLU A 89 11.09 18.33 2.51
N LEU A 90 10.52 17.43 1.69
CA LEU A 90 9.21 17.63 1.07
C LEU A 90 8.09 17.73 2.11
N LEU A 91 8.22 17.01 3.20
CA LEU A 91 7.25 17.01 4.30
C LEU A 91 7.49 18.10 5.37
N GLY A 92 8.52 18.96 5.20
CA GLY A 92 8.73 20.16 6.01
C GLY A 92 9.76 20.04 7.09
N GLY A 93 10.52 18.96 7.17
CA GLY A 93 11.64 18.79 8.08
C GLY A 93 11.31 18.19 9.45
N ASP A 94 10.05 17.81 9.68
CA ASP A 94 9.59 17.28 10.97
C ASP A 94 9.36 15.75 10.96
N VAL A 95 9.83 15.06 9.91
CA VAL A 95 9.71 13.60 9.79
C VAL A 95 10.81 12.92 10.62
N ILE A 96 10.44 11.89 11.37
CA ILE A 96 11.39 11.08 12.14
C ILE A 96 12.18 10.19 11.17
N LEU A 97 13.49 10.42 11.07
CA LEU A 97 14.38 9.54 10.31
C LEU A 97 14.69 8.29 11.13
N ASP A 98 14.05 7.18 10.80
CA ASP A 98 14.27 5.92 11.51
C ASP A 98 15.50 5.20 10.95
N MET A 99 16.53 5.14 11.76
CA MET A 99 17.83 4.56 11.40
C MET A 99 17.95 3.05 11.71
N ASN A 100 17.04 2.47 12.54
CA ASN A 100 17.27 1.11 13.04
C ASN A 100 16.07 0.38 13.68
N HIS A 101 14.91 1.02 13.85
CA HIS A 101 13.79 0.41 14.58
C HIS A 101 12.89 -0.41 13.64
N TRP A 102 12.44 0.21 12.55
CA TRP A 102 11.59 -0.45 11.54
C TRP A 102 12.44 -1.15 10.48
N GLY A 103 11.88 -1.36 9.31
CA GLY A 103 12.49 -1.99 8.16
C GLY A 103 11.47 -2.07 7.03
N LEU A 104 11.42 -3.19 6.32
CA LEU A 104 10.39 -3.49 5.34
C LEU A 104 9.43 -4.51 5.95
N ASP A 105 8.19 -4.11 6.23
CA ASP A 105 7.15 -4.98 6.76
C ASP A 105 6.51 -5.83 5.65
N HIS A 106 5.64 -6.79 6.04
CA HIS A 106 5.08 -7.71 5.06
C HIS A 106 4.14 -7.04 4.05
N GLY A 107 3.49 -5.95 4.38
CA GLY A 107 2.73 -5.18 3.40
C GLY A 107 3.62 -4.67 2.26
N THR A 108 4.87 -4.38 2.54
CA THR A 108 5.87 -3.93 1.57
C THR A 108 6.49 -5.11 0.82
N TRP A 109 7.14 -6.04 1.55
CA TRP A 109 7.96 -7.05 0.88
C TRP A 109 7.13 -8.17 0.24
N SER A 110 5.94 -8.50 0.76
CA SER A 110 5.11 -9.56 0.15
C SER A 110 4.61 -9.22 -1.26
N VAL A 111 4.50 -7.93 -1.55
CA VAL A 111 4.20 -7.41 -2.89
C VAL A 111 5.47 -7.32 -3.73
N LEU A 112 6.53 -6.74 -3.17
CA LEU A 112 7.76 -6.45 -3.91
C LEU A 112 8.54 -7.70 -4.33
N VAL A 113 8.41 -8.84 -3.65
CA VAL A 113 8.99 -10.12 -4.11
C VAL A 113 8.45 -10.57 -5.47
N HIS A 114 7.27 -10.08 -5.88
CA HIS A 114 6.69 -10.36 -7.20
C HIS A 114 6.92 -9.22 -8.18
N VAL A 115 6.80 -7.97 -7.74
CA VAL A 115 6.95 -6.79 -8.60
C VAL A 115 8.40 -6.59 -9.02
N PHE A 116 9.35 -6.72 -8.08
CA PHE A 116 10.80 -6.58 -8.31
C PHE A 116 11.56 -7.69 -7.57
N PRO A 117 11.54 -8.92 -8.09
CA PRO A 117 12.07 -10.10 -7.40
C PRO A 117 13.59 -10.07 -7.15
N ASP A 118 14.33 -9.28 -7.92
CA ASP A 118 15.79 -9.16 -7.76
C ASP A 118 16.20 -8.38 -6.51
N ALA A 119 15.26 -7.67 -5.85
CA ALA A 119 15.47 -6.87 -4.63
C ALA A 119 16.66 -5.89 -4.74
N ASP A 120 16.91 -5.34 -5.93
CA ASP A 120 18.07 -4.49 -6.23
C ASP A 120 17.72 -3.00 -6.38
N ILE A 121 16.43 -2.65 -6.21
CA ILE A 121 15.95 -1.27 -6.21
C ILE A 121 15.86 -0.80 -4.76
N PRO A 122 16.42 0.37 -4.40
CA PRO A 122 16.32 0.89 -3.05
C PRO A 122 14.87 1.10 -2.62
N VAL A 123 14.53 0.70 -1.38
CA VAL A 123 13.19 0.84 -0.80
C VAL A 123 13.26 1.62 0.49
N VAL A 124 12.42 2.64 0.57
CA VAL A 124 12.20 3.45 1.77
C VAL A 124 10.73 3.31 2.15
N GLN A 125 10.44 3.14 3.42
CA GLN A 125 9.09 3.01 3.92
C GLN A 125 8.70 4.24 4.74
N LEU A 126 7.50 4.79 4.51
CA LEU A 126 6.91 5.90 5.24
C LEU A 126 5.81 5.37 6.15
N SER A 127 5.80 5.79 7.41
CA SER A 127 4.75 5.44 8.36
C SER A 127 3.45 6.20 8.10
N ILE A 128 2.36 5.66 8.59
CA ILE A 128 1.05 6.31 8.68
C ILE A 128 0.90 6.83 10.11
N ASN A 129 0.52 8.10 10.26
CA ASN A 129 0.31 8.70 11.57
C ASN A 129 -1.07 8.31 12.14
N GLU A 130 -1.10 7.44 13.13
CA GLU A 130 -2.33 6.87 13.69
C GLU A 130 -3.26 7.88 14.41
N ILE A 131 -2.73 9.06 14.77
CA ILE A 131 -3.52 10.08 15.48
C ILE A 131 -4.14 11.13 14.59
N GLU A 132 -3.82 11.10 13.29
CA GLU A 132 -4.30 12.09 12.33
C GLU A 132 -5.46 11.55 11.46
N PRO A 133 -6.39 12.40 11.05
CA PRO A 133 -7.52 12.01 10.21
C PRO A 133 -7.09 11.70 8.76
N ALA A 134 -7.96 11.04 8.01
CA ALA A 134 -7.70 10.67 6.61
C ALA A 134 -7.34 11.86 5.70
N GLU A 135 -7.94 13.04 5.93
CA GLU A 135 -7.62 14.28 5.21
C GLU A 135 -6.14 14.68 5.36
N PHE A 136 -5.59 14.55 6.58
CA PHE A 136 -4.18 14.81 6.82
C PHE A 136 -3.27 13.97 5.92
N HIS A 137 -3.56 12.68 5.79
CA HIS A 137 -2.77 11.76 4.96
C HIS A 137 -2.85 12.10 3.48
N TYR A 138 -4.04 12.47 3.00
CA TYR A 138 -4.24 12.89 1.64
C TYR A 138 -3.46 14.18 1.33
N ASP A 139 -3.51 15.18 2.21
CA ASP A 139 -2.80 16.45 2.03
C ASP A 139 -1.27 16.31 2.19
N LEU A 140 -0.84 15.46 3.11
CA LEU A 140 0.58 15.14 3.26
C LEU A 140 1.13 14.49 1.99
N ALA A 141 0.38 13.56 1.40
CA ALA A 141 0.79 12.86 0.19
C ALA A 141 0.94 13.79 -1.02
N LYS A 142 0.14 14.85 -1.16
CA LYS A 142 0.30 15.85 -2.23
C LYS A 142 1.70 16.45 -2.27
N ARG A 143 2.33 16.60 -1.11
CA ARG A 143 3.69 17.14 -0.99
C ARG A 143 4.76 16.21 -1.56
N LEU A 144 4.46 14.92 -1.68
CA LEU A 144 5.35 13.91 -2.25
C LEU A 144 5.31 13.86 -3.79
N ALA A 145 4.43 14.63 -4.45
CA ALA A 145 4.28 14.62 -5.90
C ALA A 145 5.59 14.84 -6.71
N PRO A 146 6.56 15.66 -6.27
CA PRO A 146 7.84 15.82 -6.97
C PRO A 146 8.63 14.52 -7.12
N LEU A 147 8.50 13.57 -6.20
CA LEU A 147 9.22 12.30 -6.24
C LEU A 147 8.95 11.52 -7.54
N ARG A 148 7.72 11.61 -8.08
CA ARG A 148 7.36 10.93 -9.33
C ARG A 148 8.18 11.46 -10.52
N ASP A 149 8.51 12.76 -10.57
CA ASP A 149 9.34 13.37 -11.59
C ASP A 149 10.83 13.07 -11.38
N GLU A 150 11.23 12.83 -10.15
CA GLU A 150 12.59 12.43 -9.77
C GLU A 150 12.90 10.95 -10.11
N GLY A 151 11.89 10.20 -10.57
CA GLY A 151 12.01 8.79 -10.96
C GLY A 151 11.75 7.81 -9.82
N ILE A 152 11.13 8.27 -8.73
CA ILE A 152 10.75 7.45 -7.58
C ILE A 152 9.34 6.87 -7.81
N LEU A 153 9.20 5.58 -7.61
CA LEU A 153 7.90 4.91 -7.58
C LEU A 153 7.30 5.06 -6.19
N VAL A 154 6.15 5.73 -6.10
CA VAL A 154 5.41 5.76 -4.84
C VAL A 154 4.36 4.66 -4.85
N ILE A 155 4.40 3.79 -3.85
CA ILE A 155 3.41 2.73 -3.66
C ILE A 155 2.68 2.89 -2.33
N GLY A 156 1.38 2.63 -2.36
CA GLY A 156 0.57 2.37 -1.17
C GLY A 156 0.32 0.87 -1.05
N SER A 157 0.48 0.30 0.11
CA SER A 157 0.19 -1.10 0.36
C SER A 157 -0.82 -1.25 1.50
N GLY A 158 -2.00 -1.74 1.16
CA GLY A 158 -3.14 -1.89 2.07
C GLY A 158 -4.26 -2.67 1.41
N ASN A 159 -5.49 -2.45 1.82
CA ASN A 159 -6.69 -3.02 1.20
C ASN A 159 -7.87 -2.08 1.43
N ILE A 160 -8.62 -1.75 0.38
CA ILE A 160 -9.81 -0.87 0.52
C ILE A 160 -10.95 -1.54 1.29
N VAL A 161 -11.00 -2.86 1.25
CA VAL A 161 -11.83 -3.72 2.11
C VAL A 161 -10.89 -4.61 2.89
N HIS A 162 -10.90 -4.51 4.22
CA HIS A 162 -10.04 -5.31 5.11
C HIS A 162 -10.76 -5.58 6.44
N ASN A 163 -11.53 -6.66 6.49
CA ASN A 163 -12.25 -7.05 7.72
C ASN A 163 -11.89 -8.49 8.13
N LEU A 164 -10.90 -8.61 8.99
CA LEU A 164 -10.43 -9.90 9.48
C LEU A 164 -11.43 -10.60 10.41
N HIS A 165 -12.41 -9.88 11.00
CA HIS A 165 -13.43 -10.48 11.85
C HIS A 165 -14.39 -11.37 11.06
N THR A 166 -14.54 -11.09 9.75
CA THR A 166 -15.42 -11.86 8.86
C THR A 166 -14.64 -12.68 7.83
N TYR A 167 -13.31 -12.62 7.86
CA TYR A 167 -12.46 -13.35 6.93
C TYR A 167 -12.63 -14.85 7.05
N ALA A 168 -12.89 -15.53 5.95
CA ALA A 168 -13.09 -16.98 5.90
C ALA A 168 -11.75 -17.72 5.87
N TRP A 169 -11.12 -17.88 7.02
CA TRP A 169 -9.83 -18.52 7.18
C TRP A 169 -9.79 -19.91 6.54
N GLY A 170 -8.77 -20.15 5.72
CA GLY A 170 -8.59 -21.41 4.99
C GLY A 170 -9.51 -21.59 3.78
N LYS A 171 -10.30 -20.59 3.40
CA LYS A 171 -11.22 -20.59 2.26
C LYS A 171 -10.94 -19.40 1.34
N HIS A 172 -9.78 -19.38 0.70
CA HIS A 172 -9.37 -18.27 -0.16
C HIS A 172 -10.35 -17.95 -1.30
N GLY A 173 -11.04 -18.96 -1.84
CA GLY A 173 -12.10 -18.81 -2.84
C GLY A 173 -13.50 -18.58 -2.27
N ALA A 174 -13.63 -18.09 -1.02
CA ALA A 174 -14.94 -17.77 -0.46
C ALA A 174 -15.60 -16.63 -1.23
N GLU A 175 -16.90 -16.76 -1.47
CA GLU A 175 -17.69 -15.71 -2.09
C GLU A 175 -17.61 -14.42 -1.27
N PRO A 176 -17.40 -13.26 -1.92
CA PRO A 176 -17.33 -11.99 -1.23
C PRO A 176 -18.68 -11.61 -0.60
N PHE A 177 -18.61 -10.96 0.56
CA PHE A 177 -19.80 -10.43 1.19
C PHE A 177 -20.41 -9.30 0.36
N ASP A 178 -21.74 -9.20 0.31
CA ASP A 178 -22.46 -8.16 -0.43
C ASP A 178 -22.01 -6.74 -0.06
N TRP A 179 -21.78 -6.47 1.24
CA TRP A 179 -21.31 -5.17 1.71
C TRP A 179 -19.88 -4.86 1.22
N ALA A 180 -19.02 -5.88 1.13
CA ALA A 180 -17.67 -5.73 0.61
C ALA A 180 -17.67 -5.39 -0.88
N MET A 181 -18.49 -6.10 -1.67
CA MET A 181 -18.67 -5.82 -3.10
C MET A 181 -19.24 -4.42 -3.36
N ARG A 182 -20.26 -4.00 -2.57
CA ARG A 182 -20.85 -2.67 -2.76
C ARG A 182 -19.89 -1.55 -2.43
N PHE A 183 -19.10 -1.69 -1.35
CA PHE A 183 -18.12 -0.66 -1.00
C PHE A 183 -16.96 -0.61 -2.01
N ASP A 184 -16.43 -1.76 -2.44
CA ASP A 184 -15.40 -1.86 -3.49
C ASP A 184 -15.88 -1.18 -4.79
N ALA A 185 -17.09 -1.50 -5.24
CA ALA A 185 -17.68 -0.90 -6.43
C ALA A 185 -17.87 0.62 -6.28
N LYS A 186 -18.31 1.08 -5.08
CA LYS A 186 -18.48 2.51 -4.80
C LYS A 186 -17.15 3.25 -4.77
N ALA A 187 -16.13 2.67 -4.15
CA ALA A 187 -14.78 3.25 -4.15
C ALA A 187 -14.24 3.37 -5.58
N ARG A 188 -14.39 2.34 -6.42
CA ARG A 188 -13.97 2.37 -7.82
C ARG A 188 -14.71 3.44 -8.63
N GLU A 189 -16.01 3.57 -8.44
CA GLU A 189 -16.81 4.63 -9.07
C GLU A 189 -16.27 6.01 -8.75
N LEU A 190 -16.01 6.29 -7.46
CA LEU A 190 -15.47 7.57 -6.98
C LEU A 190 -14.06 7.84 -7.52
N ILE A 191 -13.20 6.83 -7.54
CA ILE A 191 -11.84 6.91 -8.09
C ILE A 191 -11.89 7.27 -9.59
N LEU A 192 -12.74 6.60 -10.37
CA LEU A 192 -12.87 6.84 -11.82
C LEU A 192 -13.44 8.22 -12.14
N ASN A 193 -14.28 8.75 -11.26
CA ASN A 193 -14.87 10.09 -11.41
C ASN A 193 -13.96 11.21 -10.86
N ASP A 194 -12.78 10.89 -10.34
CA ASP A 194 -11.85 11.83 -9.69
C ASP A 194 -12.49 12.55 -8.48
N ASP A 195 -13.47 11.89 -7.84
CA ASP A 195 -14.22 12.40 -6.70
C ASP A 195 -13.62 11.83 -5.40
N HIS A 196 -12.53 12.46 -4.95
CA HIS A 196 -11.78 11.97 -3.79
C HIS A 196 -12.37 12.42 -2.44
N GLY A 197 -13.23 13.44 -2.42
CA GLY A 197 -13.83 13.94 -1.18
C GLY A 197 -14.53 12.85 -0.36
N PRO A 198 -15.50 12.11 -0.94
CA PRO A 198 -16.15 11.00 -0.23
C PRO A 198 -15.20 9.86 0.15
N LEU A 199 -14.09 9.65 -0.58
CA LEU A 199 -13.08 8.65 -0.23
C LEU A 199 -12.26 9.07 0.99
N ILE A 200 -11.99 10.37 1.15
CA ILE A 200 -11.34 10.92 2.34
C ILE A 200 -12.28 10.79 3.55
N GLU A 201 -13.57 11.08 3.36
CA GLU A 201 -14.60 10.96 4.38
C GLU A 201 -15.29 9.57 4.34
N TYR A 202 -14.55 8.49 4.05
CA TYR A 202 -15.10 7.17 3.74
C TYR A 202 -16.10 6.65 4.79
N GLU A 203 -15.92 6.98 6.06
CA GLU A 203 -16.86 6.61 7.13
C GLU A 203 -18.27 7.17 6.91
N SER A 204 -18.37 8.34 6.23
CA SER A 204 -19.65 8.96 5.87
C SER A 204 -20.40 8.22 4.77
N LEU A 205 -19.74 7.32 4.03
CA LEU A 205 -20.37 6.46 3.02
C LEU A 205 -21.27 5.37 3.62
N GLY A 206 -21.31 5.28 4.95
CA GLY A 206 -22.28 4.49 5.68
C GLY A 206 -21.81 3.09 6.05
N ARG A 207 -22.79 2.20 6.33
CA ARG A 207 -22.52 0.91 6.96
C ARG A 207 -21.56 0.02 6.18
N ASP A 208 -21.64 0.01 4.87
CA ASP A 208 -20.78 -0.87 4.05
C ASP A 208 -19.31 -0.44 4.14
N ALA A 209 -19.05 0.88 4.21
CA ALA A 209 -17.71 1.42 4.42
C ALA A 209 -17.16 1.05 5.81
N LEU A 210 -17.96 1.21 6.86
CA LEU A 210 -17.56 0.87 8.24
C LEU A 210 -17.32 -0.63 8.43
N LEU A 211 -18.03 -1.49 7.69
CA LEU A 211 -17.76 -2.92 7.66
C LEU A 211 -16.51 -3.26 6.85
N SER A 212 -16.26 -2.51 5.78
CA SER A 212 -15.12 -2.75 4.88
C SER A 212 -13.79 -2.28 5.47
N ALA A 213 -13.78 -1.14 6.12
CA ALA A 213 -12.60 -0.58 6.78
C ALA A 213 -12.93 -0.26 8.25
N PRO A 214 -13.01 -1.29 9.12
CA PRO A 214 -13.32 -1.10 10.53
C PRO A 214 -12.22 -0.34 11.29
N THR A 215 -11.01 -0.34 10.76
CA THR A 215 -9.87 0.48 11.16
C THR A 215 -9.26 1.12 9.91
N PRO A 216 -8.71 2.34 10.00
CA PRO A 216 -8.27 3.08 8.82
C PRO A 216 -6.94 2.61 8.23
N ASP A 217 -6.12 1.90 8.99
CA ASP A 217 -4.74 1.54 8.66
C ASP A 217 -4.58 0.96 7.24
N HIS A 218 -5.40 -0.02 6.86
CA HIS A 218 -5.33 -0.65 5.54
C HIS A 218 -5.95 0.19 4.43
N TYR A 219 -6.84 1.12 4.76
CA TYR A 219 -7.49 2.00 3.79
C TYR A 219 -6.63 3.21 3.43
N LEU A 220 -5.94 3.80 4.40
CA LEU A 220 -5.20 5.05 4.25
C LEU A 220 -4.13 5.04 3.14
N PRO A 221 -3.38 3.94 2.87
CA PRO A 221 -2.40 3.91 1.78
C PRO A 221 -2.97 4.23 0.39
N LEU A 222 -4.27 3.94 0.15
CA LEU A 222 -4.95 4.35 -1.07
C LEU A 222 -4.94 5.87 -1.24
N LEU A 223 -5.20 6.62 -0.18
CA LEU A 223 -5.30 8.07 -0.23
C LEU A 223 -3.97 8.72 -0.62
N TYR A 224 -2.83 8.12 -0.21
CA TYR A 224 -1.52 8.58 -0.65
C TYR A 224 -1.34 8.47 -2.16
N VAL A 225 -1.81 7.38 -2.75
CA VAL A 225 -1.72 7.17 -4.21
C VAL A 225 -2.66 8.09 -4.97
N LEU A 226 -3.90 8.23 -4.51
CA LEU A 226 -4.89 9.10 -5.16
C LEU A 226 -4.49 10.57 -5.12
N ALA A 227 -3.88 11.03 -4.01
CA ALA A 227 -3.39 12.40 -3.87
C ALA A 227 -2.28 12.76 -4.87
N LEU A 228 -1.60 11.77 -5.43
CA LEU A 228 -0.52 11.94 -6.40
C LEU A 228 -1.01 11.94 -7.86
N LYS A 229 -2.31 11.69 -8.09
CA LYS A 229 -2.89 11.72 -9.43
C LYS A 229 -2.84 13.13 -10.02
N ARG A 230 -2.39 13.24 -11.26
CA ARG A 230 -2.40 14.48 -12.02
C ARG A 230 -3.66 14.59 -12.88
N GLN A 231 -4.06 15.79 -13.22
CA GLN A 231 -5.34 16.12 -13.86
C GLN A 231 -5.68 15.26 -15.10
N TYR A 232 -4.68 14.90 -15.91
CA TYR A 232 -4.89 14.18 -17.17
C TYR A 232 -4.39 12.74 -17.16
N GLU A 233 -4.02 12.22 -15.99
CA GLU A 233 -3.57 10.85 -15.85
C GLU A 233 -4.76 9.90 -15.78
N GLU A 234 -4.63 8.79 -16.50
CA GLU A 234 -5.60 7.72 -16.41
C GLU A 234 -5.45 6.95 -15.10
N VAL A 235 -6.56 6.41 -14.65
CA VAL A 235 -6.62 5.44 -13.54
C VAL A 235 -6.98 4.09 -14.11
N THR A 236 -6.23 3.07 -13.70
CA THR A 236 -6.51 1.68 -14.06
C THR A 236 -6.54 0.80 -12.82
N PHE A 237 -7.23 -0.33 -12.93
CA PHE A 237 -7.32 -1.36 -11.89
C PHE A 237 -6.65 -2.65 -12.39
N PRO A 238 -5.31 -2.75 -12.28
CA PRO A 238 -4.59 -3.88 -12.85
C PRO A 238 -4.82 -5.20 -12.10
N VAL A 239 -5.31 -5.14 -10.88
CA VAL A 239 -5.69 -6.31 -10.07
C VAL A 239 -7.05 -6.07 -9.46
N GLU A 240 -7.92 -7.06 -9.51
CA GLU A 240 -9.27 -7.04 -8.97
C GLU A 240 -9.59 -8.38 -8.31
N GLY A 241 -10.57 -8.41 -7.42
CA GLY A 241 -11.06 -9.61 -6.78
C GLY A 241 -11.06 -9.53 -5.26
N PHE A 242 -11.40 -10.63 -4.63
CA PHE A 242 -11.50 -10.74 -3.18
C PHE A 242 -10.80 -12.00 -2.68
N ASP A 243 -10.24 -11.93 -1.47
CA ASP A 243 -9.74 -13.07 -0.73
C ASP A 243 -10.53 -13.25 0.57
N GLY A 244 -10.85 -14.50 0.90
CA GLY A 244 -11.58 -14.86 2.13
C GLY A 244 -12.91 -14.15 2.33
N GLY A 245 -13.50 -13.58 1.26
CA GLY A 245 -14.80 -12.91 1.24
C GLY A 245 -14.82 -11.47 1.77
N SER A 246 -13.80 -11.01 2.48
CA SER A 246 -13.78 -9.71 3.15
C SER A 246 -12.46 -8.94 3.02
N ILE A 247 -11.62 -9.31 2.08
CA ILE A 247 -10.42 -8.56 1.70
C ILE A 247 -10.47 -8.30 0.20
N SER A 248 -10.48 -7.01 -0.21
CA SER A 248 -10.37 -6.64 -1.61
C SER A 248 -8.91 -6.64 -2.05
N MET A 249 -8.63 -7.35 -3.13
CA MET A 249 -7.31 -7.40 -3.77
C MET A 249 -7.11 -6.29 -4.79
N LEU A 250 -8.03 -5.32 -4.84
CA LEU A 250 -7.98 -4.22 -5.78
C LEU A 250 -6.62 -3.50 -5.73
N SER A 251 -5.99 -3.38 -6.89
CA SER A 251 -4.87 -2.48 -7.07
C SER A 251 -5.28 -1.30 -7.96
N VAL A 252 -4.76 -0.12 -7.64
CA VAL A 252 -5.06 1.13 -8.35
C VAL A 252 -3.76 1.73 -8.86
N ARG A 253 -3.69 1.99 -10.16
CA ARG A 253 -2.55 2.67 -10.79
C ARG A 253 -3.00 4.02 -11.34
N VAL A 254 -2.23 5.06 -11.04
CA VAL A 254 -2.37 6.41 -11.60
C VAL A 254 -1.12 6.75 -12.42
N GLY A 255 -1.32 7.09 -13.70
CA GLY A 255 -0.25 7.42 -14.66
C GLY A 255 0.46 6.26 -15.31
#